data_7ed73295dbc1be4dfaa8f7696ff44b4b
#
_entry.id   7ed73295dbc1be4dfaa8f7696ff44b4b
#
_cell.length_a   1.000
_cell.length_b   1.000
_cell.length_c   1.000
_cell.angle_alpha   90.00
_cell.angle_beta   90.00
_cell.angle_gamma   90.00
#
_symmetry.space_group_name_H-M   'P 1'
#
loop_
_entity.id
_entity.type
_entity.pdbx_description
1 polymer ?
#
loop_
_entity_poly.entity_id
_entity_poly.type
_entity_poly.pdbx_seq_one_letter_code
_entity_poly.pdbx_strand_id
1 'polypeptide(L)'
;TMLDRYHHGFANNLNSTAPVPVLKILDSEESPGASAHIAIGLTSFGMDVSFHTAVGDDDEASSIMSSLKSNDIELGNIIQVEGRSTLTKIRFFASRESLLDRSQILLQADRGPKETLDETVSKSLTDSALSNIPDSCALVISDYDKGVVTTEGAQSLIESAKISGIPAIVDPKLTGLEKSRGATVVIFEKRGMSLLALSLIHI
;
A
#
# COMPACT_ATOMS: atom_id res chain seq x y z
N THR A 1 1.62 2.08 -3.50
CA THR A 1 1.04 2.78 -2.35
C THR A 1 -0.47 3.00 -2.52
N MET A 2 -1.16 3.51 -1.50
CA MET A 2 -2.59 3.81 -1.50
C MET A 2 -2.91 4.95 -0.55
N LEU A 3 -4.10 5.53 -0.68
CA LEU A 3 -4.69 6.44 0.31
C LEU A 3 -5.72 5.66 1.15
N ASP A 4 -5.60 5.74 2.45
CA ASP A 4 -6.65 5.32 3.38
C ASP A 4 -7.48 6.55 3.77
N ARG A 5 -8.80 6.48 3.54
CA ARG A 5 -9.77 7.54 3.86
C ARG A 5 -10.79 6.98 4.84
N TYR A 6 -11.02 7.69 5.93
CA TYR A 6 -11.92 7.31 7.00
C TYR A 6 -13.02 8.34 7.15
N HIS A 7 -14.26 7.89 7.18
CA HIS A 7 -15.43 8.72 7.47
C HIS A 7 -16.06 8.23 8.76
N HIS A 8 -16.14 9.11 9.74
CA HIS A 8 -16.70 8.83 11.07
C HIS A 8 -18.03 9.54 11.25
N GLY A 9 -19.00 8.85 11.87
CA GLY A 9 -20.30 9.45 12.08
C GLY A 9 -21.29 8.57 12.83
N PHE A 10 -22.58 8.96 12.73
CA PHE A 10 -23.69 8.25 13.33
C PHE A 10 -24.59 7.58 12.29
N ALA A 11 -25.06 6.39 12.60
CA ALA A 11 -26.02 5.65 11.79
C ALA A 11 -27.27 5.31 12.62
N ASN A 12 -28.09 6.33 12.90
CA ASN A 12 -29.28 6.20 13.72
C ASN A 12 -30.53 5.78 12.89
N ASN A 13 -30.53 6.05 11.58
CA ASN A 13 -31.68 5.90 10.73
C ASN A 13 -31.42 4.93 9.58
N LEU A 14 -32.49 4.33 9.06
CA LEU A 14 -32.49 3.61 7.81
C LEU A 14 -32.92 4.53 6.65
N ASN A 15 -32.45 4.20 5.46
CA ASN A 15 -32.90 4.86 4.23
C ASN A 15 -34.39 4.59 3.99
N SER A 16 -35.11 5.57 3.42
CA SER A 16 -36.56 5.47 3.18
C SER A 16 -36.94 4.52 2.03
N THR A 17 -36.00 4.24 1.12
CA THR A 17 -36.26 3.44 -0.09
C THR A 17 -35.61 2.05 -0.04
N ALA A 18 -34.68 1.82 0.89
CA ALA A 18 -33.98 0.55 1.06
C ALA A 18 -33.61 0.32 2.53
N PRO A 19 -33.57 -0.93 3.02
CA PRO A 19 -33.25 -1.24 4.43
C PRO A 19 -31.74 -1.18 4.71
N VAL A 20 -31.12 -0.04 4.36
CA VAL A 20 -29.70 0.23 4.56
C VAL A 20 -29.51 1.40 5.54
N PRO A 21 -28.48 1.38 6.39
CA PRO A 21 -28.20 2.48 7.30
C PRO A 21 -27.82 3.75 6.54
N VAL A 22 -28.25 4.90 7.09
CA VAL A 22 -27.83 6.22 6.62
C VAL A 22 -26.76 6.74 7.57
N LEU A 23 -25.54 6.88 7.05
CA LEU A 23 -24.44 7.46 7.81
C LEU A 23 -24.46 8.98 7.70
N LYS A 24 -24.61 9.65 8.85
CA LYS A 24 -24.35 11.10 8.97
C LYS A 24 -22.87 11.29 9.28
N ILE A 25 -22.08 11.66 8.27
CA ILE A 25 -20.64 11.91 8.43
C ILE A 25 -20.46 13.17 9.25
N LEU A 26 -19.63 13.09 10.28
CA LEU A 26 -19.26 14.18 11.19
C LEU A 26 -17.82 14.60 10.97
N ASP A 27 -16.96 13.64 10.68
CA ASP A 27 -15.53 13.87 10.48
C ASP A 27 -14.98 12.97 9.39
N SER A 28 -13.89 13.41 8.76
CA SER A 28 -13.20 12.67 7.72
C SER A 28 -11.70 12.90 7.84
N GLU A 29 -10.94 11.83 7.81
CA GLU A 29 -9.48 11.87 7.85
C GLU A 29 -8.87 11.03 6.72
N GLU A 30 -7.67 11.40 6.32
CA GLU A 30 -6.90 10.71 5.29
C GLU A 30 -5.49 10.42 5.81
N SER A 31 -4.96 9.28 5.40
CA SER A 31 -3.57 8.95 5.64
C SER A 31 -2.98 8.12 4.51
N PRO A 32 -1.68 8.26 4.20
CA PRO A 32 -0.99 7.35 3.30
C PRO A 32 -0.99 5.94 3.87
N GLY A 33 -1.41 4.98 3.05
CA GLY A 33 -1.51 3.57 3.42
C GLY A 33 -0.50 2.69 2.69
N ALA A 34 -0.49 1.40 3.01
CA ALA A 34 0.38 0.40 2.41
C ALA A 34 1.87 0.78 2.50
N SER A 35 2.61 0.71 1.38
CA SER A 35 4.04 1.01 1.33
C SER A 35 4.39 2.44 1.78
N ALA A 36 3.53 3.44 1.55
CA ALA A 36 3.77 4.79 2.04
C ALA A 36 3.73 4.88 3.57
N HIS A 37 2.81 4.15 4.21
CA HIS A 37 2.78 4.06 5.67
C HIS A 37 4.07 3.45 6.24
N ILE A 38 4.61 2.42 5.58
CA ILE A 38 5.89 1.80 5.97
C ILE A 38 7.02 2.82 5.81
N ALA A 39 7.07 3.55 4.69
CA ALA A 39 8.10 4.57 4.44
C ALA A 39 8.09 5.65 5.54
N ILE A 40 6.91 6.20 5.88
CA ILE A 40 6.75 7.17 6.97
C ILE A 40 7.16 6.58 8.33
N GLY A 41 6.81 5.32 8.59
CA GLY A 41 7.24 4.62 9.79
C GLY A 41 8.76 4.53 9.90
N LEU A 42 9.45 4.20 8.82
CA LEU A 42 10.92 4.11 8.80
C LEU A 42 11.58 5.47 9.02
N THR A 43 11.07 6.56 8.40
CA THR A 43 11.59 7.91 8.67
C THR A 43 11.38 8.34 10.12
N SER A 44 10.26 7.95 10.74
CA SER A 44 10.01 8.24 12.16
C SER A 44 10.99 7.54 13.12
N PHE A 45 11.64 6.47 12.67
CA PHE A 45 12.75 5.81 13.37
C PHE A 45 14.14 6.41 13.03
N GLY A 46 14.17 7.51 12.26
CA GLY A 46 15.41 8.20 11.89
C GLY A 46 16.17 7.56 10.73
N MET A 47 15.47 6.78 9.88
CA MET A 47 16.05 6.20 8.67
C MET A 47 15.84 7.13 7.47
N ASP A 48 16.83 7.29 6.63
CA ASP A 48 16.67 7.91 5.31
C ASP A 48 16.00 6.90 4.37
N VAL A 49 14.91 7.31 3.72
CA VAL A 49 14.09 6.43 2.89
C VAL A 49 14.05 6.93 1.44
N SER A 50 14.59 6.15 0.53
CA SER A 50 14.36 6.30 -0.91
C SER A 50 13.10 5.52 -1.29
N PHE A 51 11.99 6.23 -1.51
CA PHE A 51 10.67 5.64 -1.72
C PHE A 51 10.28 5.64 -3.18
N HIS A 52 10.13 4.45 -3.77
CA HIS A 52 9.79 4.23 -5.17
C HIS A 52 8.37 3.69 -5.30
N THR A 53 7.50 4.38 -6.02
CA THR A 53 6.12 3.96 -6.25
C THR A 53 5.49 4.66 -7.46
N ALA A 54 4.31 4.18 -7.89
CA ALA A 54 3.47 4.87 -8.85
C ALA A 54 2.15 5.27 -8.19
N VAL A 55 1.66 6.45 -8.55
CA VAL A 55 0.36 7.00 -8.19
C VAL A 55 -0.36 7.52 -9.43
N GLY A 56 -1.63 7.87 -9.31
CA GLY A 56 -2.37 8.56 -10.37
C GLY A 56 -2.01 10.04 -10.48
N ASP A 57 -2.78 10.75 -11.30
CA ASP A 57 -2.73 12.21 -11.46
C ASP A 57 -3.94 12.90 -10.81
N ASP A 58 -4.42 12.34 -9.69
CA ASP A 58 -5.62 12.74 -8.98
C ASP A 58 -5.32 13.42 -7.63
N ASP A 59 -6.39 13.91 -6.97
CA ASP A 59 -6.29 14.57 -5.66
C ASP A 59 -5.76 13.61 -4.59
N GLU A 60 -6.06 12.32 -4.69
CA GLU A 60 -5.57 11.30 -3.79
C GLU A 60 -4.04 11.13 -3.88
N ALA A 61 -3.49 11.22 -5.08
CA ALA A 61 -2.03 11.25 -5.27
C ALA A 61 -1.42 12.50 -4.60
N SER A 62 -2.07 13.65 -4.78
CA SER A 62 -1.64 14.91 -4.18
C SER A 62 -1.62 14.85 -2.65
N SER A 63 -2.66 14.25 -2.03
CA SER A 63 -2.73 14.01 -0.58
C SER A 63 -1.58 13.12 -0.09
N ILE A 64 -1.32 12.01 -0.79
CA ILE A 64 -0.19 11.10 -0.48
C ILE A 64 1.14 11.85 -0.56
N MET A 65 1.41 12.53 -1.67
CA MET A 65 2.67 13.24 -1.88
C MET A 65 2.89 14.37 -0.86
N SER A 66 1.84 15.11 -0.52
CA SER A 66 1.91 16.13 0.53
C SER A 66 2.29 15.54 1.87
N SER A 67 1.70 14.40 2.23
CA SER A 67 2.02 13.69 3.47
C SER A 67 3.43 13.11 3.48
N LEU A 68 3.89 12.53 2.38
CA LEU A 68 5.27 12.03 2.25
C LEU A 68 6.28 13.16 2.43
N LYS A 69 6.05 14.30 1.76
CA LYS A 69 6.90 15.48 1.86
C LYS A 69 6.94 16.05 3.29
N SER A 70 5.82 16.07 4.00
CA SER A 70 5.77 16.53 5.40
C SER A 70 6.46 15.59 6.38
N ASN A 71 6.81 14.38 5.96
CA ASN A 71 7.59 13.39 6.70
C ASN A 71 8.99 13.20 6.12
N ASP A 72 9.54 14.24 5.47
CA ASP A 72 10.91 14.28 4.94
C ASP A 72 11.25 13.18 3.92
N ILE A 73 10.25 12.67 3.20
CA ILE A 73 10.45 11.70 2.11
C ILE A 73 10.50 12.45 0.77
N GLU A 74 11.59 12.25 0.03
CA GLU A 74 11.76 12.83 -1.30
C GLU A 74 10.78 12.24 -2.32
N LEU A 75 10.22 13.11 -3.18
CA LEU A 75 9.22 12.72 -4.18
C LEU A 75 9.81 12.36 -5.55
N GLY A 76 11.11 12.52 -5.74
CA GLY A 76 11.77 12.34 -7.03
C GLY A 76 11.66 10.95 -7.65
N ASN A 77 11.40 9.93 -6.83
CA ASN A 77 11.25 8.53 -7.26
C ASN A 77 9.77 8.08 -7.34
N ILE A 78 8.82 9.02 -7.26
CA ILE A 78 7.39 8.74 -7.37
C ILE A 78 6.94 9.11 -8.79
N ILE A 79 6.42 8.13 -9.53
CA ILE A 79 5.92 8.35 -10.89
C ILE A 79 4.42 8.61 -10.83
N GLN A 80 4.00 9.80 -11.30
CA GLN A 80 2.60 10.09 -11.57
C GLN A 80 2.22 9.58 -12.95
N VAL A 81 1.15 8.81 -13.03
CA VAL A 81 0.67 8.17 -14.25
C VAL A 81 -0.62 8.83 -14.69
N GLU A 82 -0.57 9.51 -15.84
CA GLU A 82 -1.71 10.21 -16.42
C GLU A 82 -2.91 9.27 -16.66
N GLY A 83 -4.09 9.71 -16.29
CA GLY A 83 -5.35 8.97 -16.44
C GLY A 83 -5.49 7.77 -15.51
N ARG A 84 -4.51 7.48 -14.65
CA ARG A 84 -4.59 6.41 -13.66
C ARG A 84 -5.23 6.93 -12.38
N SER A 85 -6.13 6.13 -11.79
CA SER A 85 -6.65 6.41 -10.45
C SER A 85 -5.70 5.89 -9.37
N THR A 86 -5.45 6.70 -8.36
CA THR A 86 -4.73 6.26 -7.15
C THR A 86 -5.57 5.28 -6.34
N LEU A 87 -4.97 4.19 -5.89
CA LEU A 87 -5.66 3.21 -5.05
C LEU A 87 -6.08 3.89 -3.74
N THR A 88 -7.38 3.85 -3.45
CA THR A 88 -7.98 4.47 -2.27
C THR A 88 -8.88 3.48 -1.55
N LYS A 89 -8.67 3.30 -0.27
CA LYS A 89 -9.56 2.53 0.61
C LYS A 89 -10.38 3.48 1.46
N ILE A 90 -11.69 3.46 1.25
CA ILE A 90 -12.64 4.32 1.94
C ILE A 90 -13.37 3.48 2.97
N ARG A 91 -13.24 3.83 4.24
CA ARG A 91 -13.90 3.13 5.34
C ARG A 91 -14.90 4.04 6.03
N PHE A 92 -16.10 3.57 6.17
CA PHE A 92 -17.20 4.26 6.83
C PHE A 92 -17.41 3.66 8.22
N PHE A 93 -17.11 4.45 9.25
CA PHE A 93 -17.29 4.09 10.64
C PHE A 93 -18.53 4.74 11.21
N ALA A 94 -19.33 3.98 11.90
CA ALA A 94 -20.49 4.50 12.60
C ALA A 94 -20.64 3.93 13.99
N SER A 95 -21.19 4.78 14.85
CA SER A 95 -21.80 4.38 16.11
C SER A 95 -23.26 4.81 16.14
N ARG A 96 -24.01 4.34 17.14
CA ARG A 96 -25.24 5.02 17.54
C ARG A 96 -24.85 6.22 18.41
N GLU A 97 -25.59 7.31 18.29
CA GLU A 97 -25.35 8.52 19.08
C GLU A 97 -25.31 8.26 20.60
N SER A 98 -26.08 7.27 21.06
CA SER A 98 -26.10 6.79 22.46
C SER A 98 -24.93 5.88 22.84
N LEU A 99 -24.07 5.45 21.90
CA LEU A 99 -22.98 4.50 22.07
C LEU A 99 -21.70 4.98 21.38
N LEU A 100 -21.27 6.21 21.70
CA LEU A 100 -20.15 6.91 21.06
C LEU A 100 -18.82 6.14 21.06
N ASP A 101 -18.62 5.27 22.05
CA ASP A 101 -17.41 4.48 22.27
C ASP A 101 -17.34 3.18 21.46
N ARG A 102 -18.41 2.83 20.73
CA ARG A 102 -18.52 1.56 19.98
C ARG A 102 -18.67 1.77 18.47
N SER A 103 -17.76 2.55 17.91
CA SER A 103 -17.70 2.72 16.46
C SER A 103 -17.32 1.42 15.75
N GLN A 104 -18.02 1.09 14.68
CA GLN A 104 -17.78 -0.10 13.86
C GLN A 104 -17.72 0.27 12.38
N ILE A 105 -16.96 -0.49 11.60
CA ILE A 105 -16.97 -0.35 10.15
C ILE A 105 -18.34 -0.81 9.64
N LEU A 106 -19.07 0.08 8.97
CA LEU A 106 -20.32 -0.25 8.28
C LEU A 106 -20.06 -0.72 6.87
N LEU A 107 -19.10 -0.10 6.19
CA LEU A 107 -18.79 -0.34 4.79
C LEU A 107 -17.33 0.00 4.54
N GLN A 108 -16.68 -0.79 3.69
CA GLN A 108 -15.46 -0.42 3.01
C GLN A 108 -15.71 -0.37 1.52
N ALA A 109 -15.28 0.71 0.87
CA ALA A 109 -15.29 0.86 -0.58
C ALA A 109 -13.86 1.04 -1.07
N ASP A 110 -13.44 0.20 -2.00
CA ASP A 110 -12.11 0.28 -2.60
C ASP A 110 -12.24 0.90 -4.00
N ARG A 111 -11.50 1.98 -4.25
CA ARG A 111 -11.34 2.61 -5.56
C ARG A 111 -9.91 2.43 -6.01
N GLY A 112 -9.68 2.14 -7.27
CA GLY A 112 -8.33 1.98 -7.79
C GLY A 112 -8.28 1.82 -9.29
N PRO A 113 -7.09 1.67 -9.85
CA PRO A 113 -6.92 1.50 -11.27
C PRO A 113 -7.58 0.20 -11.75
N LYS A 114 -8.21 0.27 -12.92
CA LYS A 114 -8.82 -0.90 -13.59
C LYS A 114 -7.77 -1.78 -14.25
N GLU A 115 -6.67 -1.16 -14.68
CA GLU A 115 -5.61 -1.81 -15.45
C GLU A 115 -4.33 -1.90 -14.64
N THR A 116 -3.50 -2.87 -14.97
CA THR A 116 -2.14 -2.98 -14.42
C THR A 116 -1.31 -1.77 -14.85
N LEU A 117 -0.21 -1.52 -14.16
CA LEU A 117 0.72 -0.48 -14.55
C LEU A 117 1.37 -0.84 -15.89
N ASP A 118 1.60 0.15 -16.74
CA ASP A 118 2.33 -0.04 -17.99
C ASP A 118 3.72 -0.61 -17.71
N GLU A 119 4.16 -1.54 -18.55
CA GLU A 119 5.43 -2.24 -18.39
C GLU A 119 6.63 -1.29 -18.41
N THR A 120 6.57 -0.23 -19.24
CA THR A 120 7.63 0.78 -19.33
C THR A 120 7.74 1.58 -18.03
N VAL A 121 6.62 1.89 -17.38
CA VAL A 121 6.59 2.58 -16.09
C VAL A 121 7.10 1.66 -14.98
N SER A 122 6.66 0.40 -14.94
CA SER A 122 7.14 -0.60 -13.97
C SER A 122 8.65 -0.81 -14.10
N LYS A 123 9.15 -0.87 -15.33
CA LYS A 123 10.59 -0.98 -15.61
C LYS A 123 11.34 0.26 -15.15
N SER A 124 10.85 1.45 -15.44
CA SER A 124 11.47 2.72 -14.99
C SER A 124 11.56 2.81 -13.47
N LEU A 125 10.51 2.38 -12.74
CA LEU A 125 10.53 2.29 -11.29
C LEU A 125 11.59 1.31 -10.78
N THR A 126 11.68 0.14 -11.40
CA THR A 126 12.66 -0.88 -11.05
C THR A 126 14.08 -0.36 -11.29
N ASP A 127 14.35 0.24 -12.45
CA ASP A 127 15.67 0.79 -12.81
C ASP A 127 16.07 1.92 -11.84
N SER A 128 15.13 2.80 -11.47
CA SER A 128 15.35 3.84 -10.46
C SER A 128 15.68 3.25 -9.09
N ALA A 129 14.94 2.24 -8.64
CA ALA A 129 15.22 1.58 -7.36
C ALA A 129 16.57 0.84 -7.36
N LEU A 130 16.93 0.17 -8.46
CA LEU A 130 18.22 -0.50 -8.62
C LEU A 130 19.39 0.47 -8.45
N SER A 131 19.27 1.71 -8.94
CA SER A 131 20.33 2.71 -8.83
C SER A 131 20.63 3.14 -7.38
N ASN A 132 19.67 2.99 -6.47
CA ASN A 132 19.82 3.39 -5.07
C ASN A 132 20.28 2.24 -4.15
N ILE A 133 20.24 0.99 -4.62
CA ILE A 133 20.63 -0.18 -3.81
C ILE A 133 22.08 -0.11 -3.29
N PRO A 134 23.09 0.32 -4.08
CA PRO A 134 24.47 0.35 -3.62
C PRO A 134 24.72 1.24 -2.39
N ASP A 135 23.92 2.30 -2.24
CA ASP A 135 24.01 3.27 -1.16
C ASP A 135 23.01 3.01 -0.01
N SER A 136 22.30 1.88 -0.08
CA SER A 136 21.27 1.50 0.88
C SER A 136 21.77 0.48 1.90
N CYS A 137 21.17 0.47 3.09
CA CYS A 137 21.44 -0.54 4.12
C CYS A 137 20.44 -1.71 4.11
N ALA A 138 19.31 -1.56 3.45
CA ALA A 138 18.29 -2.60 3.28
C ALA A 138 17.38 -2.28 2.09
N LEU A 139 16.81 -3.33 1.49
CA LEU A 139 15.74 -3.25 0.52
C LEU A 139 14.44 -3.71 1.17
N VAL A 140 13.36 -2.92 1.02
CA VAL A 140 12.00 -3.30 1.44
C VAL A 140 11.08 -3.29 0.23
N ILE A 141 10.44 -4.43 -0.08
CA ILE A 141 9.41 -4.56 -1.12
C ILE A 141 8.07 -4.83 -0.44
N SER A 142 7.16 -3.86 -0.49
CA SER A 142 5.79 -4.01 0.02
C SER A 142 4.85 -4.08 -1.18
N ASP A 143 4.44 -5.29 -1.55
CA ASP A 143 3.64 -5.56 -2.74
C ASP A 143 2.19 -5.89 -2.40
N TYR A 144 1.29 -5.04 -2.86
CA TYR A 144 -0.16 -5.20 -2.73
C TYR A 144 -0.82 -5.81 -3.97
N ASP A 145 0.00 -6.35 -4.88
CA ASP A 145 -0.43 -7.02 -6.12
C ASP A 145 -1.34 -6.12 -6.99
N LYS A 146 -0.92 -4.86 -7.16
CA LYS A 146 -1.58 -3.85 -7.99
C LYS A 146 -0.78 -3.48 -9.25
N GLY A 147 0.14 -4.36 -9.65
CA GLY A 147 0.92 -4.24 -10.87
C GLY A 147 2.08 -3.25 -10.83
N VAL A 148 2.41 -2.69 -9.66
CA VAL A 148 3.55 -1.77 -9.51
C VAL A 148 4.88 -2.53 -9.50
N VAL A 149 4.92 -3.68 -8.84
CA VAL A 149 6.09 -4.55 -8.77
C VAL A 149 5.83 -5.79 -9.63
N THR A 150 6.61 -5.96 -10.68
CA THR A 150 6.59 -7.19 -11.50
C THR A 150 7.44 -8.30 -10.87
N THR A 151 7.25 -9.54 -11.30
CA THR A 151 8.08 -10.66 -10.82
C THR A 151 9.54 -10.46 -11.20
N GLU A 152 9.80 -10.06 -12.44
CA GLU A 152 11.15 -9.77 -12.96
C GLU A 152 11.80 -8.60 -12.21
N GLY A 153 11.05 -7.53 -11.98
CA GLY A 153 11.51 -6.37 -11.21
C GLY A 153 11.89 -6.75 -9.79
N ALA A 154 11.02 -7.47 -9.07
CA ALA A 154 11.30 -7.94 -7.72
C ALA A 154 12.56 -8.83 -7.65
N GLN A 155 12.70 -9.77 -8.60
CA GLN A 155 13.88 -10.66 -8.64
C GLN A 155 15.17 -9.88 -8.93
N SER A 156 15.12 -8.90 -9.84
CA SER A 156 16.27 -8.03 -10.13
C SER A 156 16.70 -7.22 -8.91
N LEU A 157 15.74 -6.66 -8.17
CA LEU A 157 16.00 -5.90 -6.93
C LEU A 157 16.59 -6.80 -5.83
N ILE A 158 16.02 -8.00 -5.61
CA ILE A 158 16.50 -8.95 -4.61
C ILE A 158 17.92 -9.43 -4.93
N GLU A 159 18.21 -9.74 -6.19
CA GLU A 159 19.55 -10.16 -6.60
C GLU A 159 20.56 -9.02 -6.45
N SER A 160 20.19 -7.78 -6.80
CA SER A 160 21.04 -6.60 -6.59
C SER A 160 21.33 -6.35 -5.11
N ALA A 161 20.32 -6.48 -4.24
CA ALA A 161 20.50 -6.38 -2.79
C ALA A 161 21.47 -7.44 -2.26
N LYS A 162 21.34 -8.68 -2.73
CA LYS A 162 22.23 -9.78 -2.38
C LYS A 162 23.66 -9.53 -2.83
N ILE A 163 23.88 -9.03 -4.05
CA ILE A 163 25.22 -8.67 -4.56
C ILE A 163 25.82 -7.55 -3.71
N SER A 164 25.03 -6.56 -3.30
CA SER A 164 25.44 -5.46 -2.44
C SER A 164 25.61 -5.86 -0.95
N GLY A 165 25.26 -7.09 -0.58
CA GLY A 165 25.40 -7.60 0.79
C GLY A 165 24.38 -7.02 1.78
N ILE A 166 23.26 -6.47 1.30
CA ILE A 166 22.20 -5.91 2.12
C ILE A 166 20.99 -6.84 2.21
N PRO A 167 20.23 -6.84 3.32
CA PRO A 167 19.03 -7.65 3.44
C PRO A 167 17.90 -7.16 2.52
N ALA A 168 17.20 -8.11 1.89
CA ALA A 168 15.96 -7.89 1.17
C ALA A 168 14.78 -8.39 2.02
N ILE A 169 13.87 -7.51 2.37
CA ILE A 169 12.65 -7.78 3.16
C ILE A 169 11.46 -7.61 2.25
N VAL A 170 10.62 -8.65 2.13
CA VAL A 170 9.48 -8.65 1.21
C VAL A 170 8.19 -8.97 1.95
N ASP A 171 7.17 -8.11 1.76
CA ASP A 171 5.79 -8.33 2.19
C ASP A 171 4.91 -8.55 0.95
N PRO A 172 4.81 -9.79 0.43
CA PRO A 172 4.04 -10.09 -0.76
C PRO A 172 2.60 -10.43 -0.43
N LYS A 173 1.70 -10.26 -1.39
CA LYS A 173 0.42 -10.97 -1.39
C LYS A 173 0.63 -12.44 -1.79
N LEU A 174 -0.29 -13.32 -1.37
CA LEU A 174 -0.22 -14.76 -1.69
C LEU A 174 -0.13 -15.03 -3.20
N THR A 175 -0.81 -14.23 -4.00
CA THR A 175 -0.79 -14.28 -5.46
C THR A 175 0.57 -13.90 -6.08
N GLY A 176 1.41 -13.19 -5.33
CA GLY A 176 2.74 -12.73 -5.76
C GLY A 176 3.90 -13.37 -5.00
N LEU A 177 3.69 -14.55 -4.42
CA LEU A 177 4.71 -15.23 -3.60
C LEU A 177 6.03 -15.48 -4.33
N GLU A 178 5.98 -15.77 -5.61
CA GLU A 178 7.15 -15.97 -6.47
C GLU A 178 8.07 -14.74 -6.53
N LYS A 179 7.50 -13.53 -6.35
CA LYS A 179 8.24 -12.28 -6.29
C LYS A 179 9.22 -12.21 -5.11
N SER A 180 9.00 -13.00 -4.07
CA SER A 180 9.84 -13.01 -2.86
C SER A 180 10.95 -14.06 -2.87
N ARG A 181 11.13 -14.84 -3.96
CA ARG A 181 12.16 -15.85 -4.04
C ARG A 181 13.54 -15.24 -3.85
N GLY A 182 14.32 -15.82 -2.92
CA GLY A 182 15.67 -15.34 -2.60
C GLY A 182 15.76 -14.15 -1.64
N ALA A 183 14.63 -13.62 -1.18
CA ALA A 183 14.59 -12.58 -0.15
C ALA A 183 15.21 -13.07 1.16
N THR A 184 15.81 -12.16 1.92
CA THR A 184 16.38 -12.47 3.26
C THR A 184 15.29 -12.73 4.28
N VAL A 185 14.20 -11.93 4.23
CA VAL A 185 13.05 -12.05 5.09
C VAL A 185 11.78 -11.90 4.26
N VAL A 186 10.81 -12.79 4.50
CA VAL A 186 9.47 -12.68 3.89
C VAL A 186 8.45 -12.57 5.02
N ILE A 187 7.61 -11.53 4.96
CA ILE A 187 6.61 -11.23 5.97
C ILE A 187 5.25 -11.67 5.46
N PHE A 188 4.54 -12.49 6.23
CA PHE A 188 3.18 -12.93 5.91
C PHE A 188 2.23 -12.70 7.08
N GLU A 189 1.01 -12.35 6.74
CA GLU A 189 -0.09 -12.47 7.70
C GLU A 189 -0.29 -13.95 8.10
N LYS A 190 -0.71 -14.19 9.35
CA LYS A 190 -0.99 -15.54 9.88
C LYS A 190 -1.91 -16.35 8.96
N ARG A 191 -2.95 -15.72 8.40
CA ARG A 191 -3.86 -16.35 7.44
C ARG A 191 -3.15 -16.78 6.16
N GLY A 192 -2.24 -15.95 5.66
CA GLY A 192 -1.43 -16.25 4.49
C GLY A 192 -0.56 -17.49 4.70
N MET A 193 0.12 -17.58 5.84
CA MET A 193 0.91 -18.76 6.21
C MET A 193 0.07 -20.02 6.31
N SER A 194 -1.12 -19.94 6.87
CA SER A 194 -2.03 -21.09 6.97
C SER A 194 -2.45 -21.60 5.58
N LEU A 195 -2.74 -20.71 4.65
CA LEU A 195 -3.10 -21.07 3.27
C LEU A 195 -1.93 -21.70 2.52
N LEU A 196 -0.71 -21.19 2.70
CA LEU A 196 0.50 -21.80 2.15
C LEU A 196 0.74 -23.20 2.70
N ALA A 197 0.63 -23.39 4.02
CA ALA A 197 0.80 -24.70 4.66
C ALA A 197 -0.23 -25.72 4.15
N LEU A 198 -1.50 -25.30 3.98
CA LEU A 198 -2.54 -26.18 3.41
C LEU A 198 -2.25 -26.55 1.95
N SER A 199 -1.74 -25.63 1.15
CA SER A 199 -1.36 -25.90 -0.24
C SER A 199 -0.21 -26.91 -0.35
N LEU A 200 0.72 -26.90 0.59
CA LEU A 200 1.86 -27.84 0.65
C LEU A 200 1.46 -29.25 1.12
N ILE A 201 0.35 -29.40 1.84
CA ILE A 201 -0.15 -30.71 2.30
C ILE A 201 -0.88 -31.48 1.18
N HIS A 202 -1.30 -30.79 0.13
CA HIS A 202 -2.03 -31.38 -1.00
C HIS A 202 -1.13 -31.65 -2.22
N ILE A 203 0.19 -31.53 -2.11
CA ILE A 203 1.18 -31.98 -3.07
C ILE A 203 1.76 -33.32 -2.59
#